data_8f4ff359fcd1b772579b52d9d4f3bb94
#
_entry.id   8f4ff359fcd1b772579b52d9d4f3bb94
#
_cell.length_a   1.000
_cell.length_b   1.000
_cell.length_c   1.000
_cell.angle_alpha   90.00
_cell.angle_beta   90.00
_cell.angle_gamma   90.00
#
_symmetry.space_group_name_H-M   'P 1'
#
loop_
_entity.id
_entity.type
_entity.pdbx_description
1 polymer ?
#
loop_
_entity_poly.entity_id
_entity_poly.type
_entity_poly.pdbx_seq_one_letter_code
_entity_poly.pdbx_strand_id
1 'polypeptide(L)'
;MGSVLGCYSDDIQEVLDDLPADLNETYERTLRNIDNQKRKYAQRLFQCLLVSIRPLRVEELAAILPGRFDATAPTSFKKHSRPLDAKGLVLSACASLITTINQGGSQVVQFAHFSVKEYLTSERLAAAEEPLSYYHILPEPAHTILAHSCLSVFLHLDYETDRDTIARFPLALYAARHWVDHAQFGNVSSHIEEVMKRLFDPARPHFAAWVWLYDIDRYWTEHMGTTHPTEPEAGPLYYASLCGFAGLTEHLIAAHSRDVNCKGGVHTTALHAASVKGHLKVASLLIRDGADPDSHQGKPRSIIQAILP
;
A
#
# COMPACT_ATOMS: atom_id res chain seq x y z
N MET A 1 -21.13 26.57 -3.59
CA MET A 1 -21.61 27.82 -4.17
C MET A 1 -22.73 27.65 -5.22
N GLY A 2 -23.39 26.50 -5.31
CA GLY A 2 -24.40 26.20 -6.33
C GLY A 2 -25.86 26.28 -5.87
N SER A 3 -26.15 26.56 -4.61
CA SER A 3 -27.53 26.53 -4.08
C SER A 3 -28.16 27.89 -3.81
N VAL A 4 -27.47 29.00 -4.06
CA VAL A 4 -27.99 30.37 -3.76
C VAL A 4 -28.62 31.05 -4.99
N LEU A 5 -28.44 30.49 -6.19
CA LEU A 5 -29.00 31.05 -7.41
C LEU A 5 -30.35 30.42 -7.71
N GLY A 6 -31.40 30.88 -7.04
CA GLY A 6 -32.78 30.44 -7.29
C GLY A 6 -33.75 30.62 -6.14
N CYS A 7 -33.29 31.05 -4.96
CA CYS A 7 -34.16 31.33 -3.82
C CYS A 7 -34.72 32.74 -3.87
N TYR A 8 -36.00 32.90 -3.60
CA TYR A 8 -36.61 34.20 -3.33
C TYR A 8 -36.10 34.78 -2.01
N SER A 9 -36.18 36.09 -1.86
CA SER A 9 -35.60 36.87 -0.72
C SER A 9 -35.93 36.33 0.70
N ASP A 10 -37.08 35.68 0.86
CA ASP A 10 -37.55 35.17 2.15
C ASP A 10 -36.97 33.77 2.48
N ASP A 11 -36.54 33.01 1.45
CA ASP A 11 -35.91 31.70 1.60
C ASP A 11 -34.41 31.81 1.93
N ILE A 12 -33.78 32.97 1.67
CA ILE A 12 -32.34 33.17 1.86
C ILE A 12 -31.96 33.09 3.33
N GLN A 13 -32.79 33.63 4.24
CA GLN A 13 -32.53 33.57 5.65
C GLN A 13 -32.62 32.16 6.22
N GLU A 14 -33.62 31.39 5.76
CA GLU A 14 -33.77 29.99 6.15
C GLU A 14 -32.61 29.13 5.65
N VAL A 15 -32.11 29.39 4.42
CA VAL A 15 -30.92 28.74 3.87
C VAL A 15 -29.63 29.14 4.61
N LEU A 16 -29.53 30.38 5.09
CA LEU A 16 -28.38 30.86 5.87
C LEU A 16 -28.39 30.27 7.29
N ASP A 17 -29.57 30.14 7.90
CA ASP A 17 -29.72 29.56 9.24
C ASP A 17 -29.47 28.02 9.23
N ASP A 18 -29.61 27.37 8.05
CA ASP A 18 -29.30 25.95 7.83
C ASP A 18 -27.83 25.70 7.47
N LEU A 19 -26.98 26.74 7.40
CA LEU A 19 -25.56 26.59 7.19
C LEU A 19 -24.88 26.03 8.46
N PRO A 20 -24.04 25.01 8.33
CA PRO A 20 -23.32 24.44 9.47
C PRO A 20 -22.49 25.50 10.19
N ALA A 21 -22.57 25.51 11.52
CA ALA A 21 -21.87 26.47 12.36
C ALA A 21 -20.33 26.30 12.31
N ASP A 22 -19.87 25.09 11.98
CA ASP A 22 -18.45 24.81 11.82
C ASP A 22 -18.18 23.82 10.64
N LEU A 23 -16.89 23.63 10.34
CA LEU A 23 -16.46 22.69 9.31
C LEU A 23 -16.81 21.23 9.64
N ASN A 24 -16.84 20.87 10.92
CA ASN A 24 -17.12 19.50 11.33
C ASN A 24 -18.58 19.14 11.05
N GLU A 25 -19.52 20.04 11.30
CA GLU A 25 -20.94 19.86 10.98
C GLU A 25 -21.13 19.70 9.46
N THR A 26 -20.38 20.49 8.67
CA THR A 26 -20.38 20.34 7.21
C THR A 26 -19.92 18.96 6.79
N TYR A 27 -18.86 18.42 7.42
CA TYR A 27 -18.36 17.07 7.13
C TYR A 27 -19.35 16.00 7.58
N GLU A 28 -19.95 16.14 8.78
CA GLU A 28 -20.99 15.22 9.27
C GLU A 28 -22.16 15.15 8.31
N ARG A 29 -22.69 16.30 7.90
CA ARG A 29 -23.79 16.35 6.92
C ARG A 29 -23.42 15.68 5.60
N THR A 30 -22.20 15.93 5.12
CA THR A 30 -21.70 15.30 3.89
C THR A 30 -21.61 13.79 4.01
N LEU A 31 -21.04 13.28 5.11
CA LEU A 31 -20.88 11.84 5.35
C LEU A 31 -22.23 11.14 5.54
N ARG A 32 -23.20 11.77 6.23
CA ARG A 32 -24.59 11.24 6.38
C ARG A 32 -25.30 11.10 5.04
N ASN A 33 -25.03 11.99 4.10
CA ASN A 33 -25.64 12.01 2.77
C ASN A 33 -25.02 11.00 1.79
N ILE A 34 -23.96 10.29 2.17
CA ILE A 34 -23.39 9.23 1.33
C ILE A 34 -24.37 8.06 1.27
N ASP A 35 -24.74 7.69 0.04
CA ASP A 35 -25.62 6.54 -0.23
C ASP A 35 -25.10 5.26 0.44
N ASN A 36 -25.98 4.50 1.08
CA ASN A 36 -25.65 3.25 1.77
C ASN A 36 -24.89 2.26 0.88
N GLN A 37 -25.23 2.19 -0.42
CA GLN A 37 -24.57 1.29 -1.37
C GLN A 37 -23.13 1.73 -1.68
N LYS A 38 -22.84 3.03 -1.54
CA LYS A 38 -21.51 3.64 -1.78
C LYS A 38 -20.65 3.73 -0.54
N ARG A 39 -21.22 3.54 0.66
CA ARG A 39 -20.58 3.76 1.95
C ARG A 39 -19.21 3.04 2.07
N LYS A 40 -19.17 1.75 1.74
CA LYS A 40 -17.95 0.95 1.78
C LYS A 40 -16.87 1.43 0.79
N TYR A 41 -17.29 1.94 -0.37
CA TYR A 41 -16.35 2.48 -1.36
C TYR A 41 -15.79 3.83 -0.90
N ALA A 42 -16.65 4.68 -0.30
CA ALA A 42 -16.24 5.95 0.28
C ALA A 42 -15.22 5.75 1.42
N GLN A 43 -15.52 4.87 2.38
CA GLN A 43 -14.61 4.56 3.47
C GLN A 43 -13.27 4.07 2.94
N ARG A 44 -13.26 3.12 2.00
CA ARG A 44 -12.03 2.59 1.42
C ARG A 44 -11.24 3.65 0.67
N LEU A 45 -11.92 4.50 -0.07
CA LEU A 45 -11.31 5.64 -0.75
C LEU A 45 -10.62 6.57 0.25
N PHE A 46 -11.29 6.95 1.33
CA PHE A 46 -10.70 7.78 2.36
C PHE A 46 -9.51 7.10 3.04
N GLN A 47 -9.59 5.80 3.35
CA GLN A 47 -8.48 5.01 3.88
C GLN A 47 -7.27 5.07 2.96
N CYS A 48 -7.45 4.84 1.65
CA CYS A 48 -6.36 4.90 0.68
C CYS A 48 -5.75 6.31 0.58
N LEU A 49 -6.58 7.35 0.54
CA LEU A 49 -6.11 8.74 0.47
C LEU A 49 -5.37 9.19 1.74
N LEU A 50 -5.78 8.65 2.89
CA LEU A 50 -5.17 9.00 4.18
C LEU A 50 -3.70 8.56 4.25
N VAL A 51 -3.41 7.34 3.78
CA VAL A 51 -2.12 6.67 4.00
C VAL A 51 -1.26 6.56 2.75
N SER A 52 -1.74 7.00 1.59
CA SER A 52 -0.95 6.93 0.36
C SER A 52 0.31 7.78 0.44
N ILE A 53 1.44 7.21 0.02
CA ILE A 53 2.76 7.86 0.05
C ILE A 53 2.85 9.02 -0.96
N ARG A 54 2.13 8.89 -2.07
CA ARG A 54 1.89 9.97 -3.04
C ARG A 54 0.42 10.01 -3.44
N PRO A 55 -0.07 11.11 -3.99
CA PRO A 55 -1.41 11.16 -4.55
C PRO A 55 -1.65 10.00 -5.52
N LEU A 56 -2.76 9.28 -5.32
CA LEU A 56 -3.15 8.18 -6.19
C LEU A 56 -3.89 8.68 -7.41
N ARG A 57 -3.60 8.08 -8.56
CA ARG A 57 -4.36 8.35 -9.78
C ARG A 57 -5.76 7.78 -9.68
N VAL A 58 -6.70 8.37 -10.42
CA VAL A 58 -8.09 7.88 -10.46
C VAL A 58 -8.14 6.39 -10.80
N GLU A 59 -7.34 5.94 -11.77
CA GLU A 59 -7.29 4.54 -12.21
C GLU A 59 -6.68 3.62 -11.15
N GLU A 60 -5.71 4.12 -10.36
CA GLU A 60 -5.11 3.37 -9.25
C GLU A 60 -6.14 3.13 -8.15
N LEU A 61 -6.87 4.17 -7.74
CA LEU A 61 -7.96 4.04 -6.78
C LEU A 61 -9.09 3.14 -7.28
N ALA A 62 -9.50 3.29 -8.54
CA ALA A 62 -10.53 2.46 -9.13
C ALA A 62 -10.15 0.96 -9.18
N ALA A 63 -8.85 0.64 -9.21
CA ALA A 63 -8.37 -0.73 -9.12
C ALA A 63 -8.47 -1.31 -7.69
N ILE A 64 -8.38 -0.45 -6.66
CA ILE A 64 -8.43 -0.85 -5.24
C ILE A 64 -9.90 -1.02 -4.77
N LEU A 65 -10.80 -0.12 -5.16
CA LEU A 65 -12.14 0.00 -4.58
C LEU A 65 -13.00 -1.28 -4.67
N PRO A 66 -13.01 -2.05 -5.79
CA PRO A 66 -13.84 -3.25 -5.91
C PRO A 66 -13.31 -4.46 -5.15
N GLY A 67 -12.07 -4.42 -4.64
CA GLY A 67 -11.40 -5.56 -4.02
C GLY A 67 -12.16 -6.08 -2.79
N ARG A 68 -12.34 -7.41 -2.71
CA ARG A 68 -12.67 -8.09 -1.45
C ARG A 68 -11.34 -8.50 -0.82
N PHE A 69 -11.00 -7.87 0.31
CA PHE A 69 -9.82 -8.21 1.09
C PHE A 69 -10.25 -9.13 2.22
N ASP A 70 -10.46 -10.40 1.90
CA ASP A 70 -10.63 -11.45 2.89
C ASP A 70 -9.24 -12.08 3.09
N ALA A 71 -8.73 -12.07 4.30
CA ALA A 71 -7.40 -12.60 4.63
C ALA A 71 -7.25 -14.09 4.27
N THR A 72 -8.38 -14.78 4.05
CA THR A 72 -8.43 -16.22 3.78
C THR A 72 -8.76 -16.59 2.33
N ALA A 73 -9.25 -15.64 1.53
CA ALA A 73 -9.59 -15.90 0.14
C ALA A 73 -8.53 -15.32 -0.81
N PRO A 74 -8.06 -16.08 -1.84
CA PRO A 74 -7.28 -15.48 -2.90
C PRO A 74 -8.12 -14.36 -3.49
N THR A 75 -7.60 -13.13 -3.43
CA THR A 75 -8.26 -11.99 -4.05
C THR A 75 -8.47 -12.30 -5.51
N SER A 76 -9.69 -12.68 -5.86
CA SER A 76 -10.06 -12.77 -7.27
C SER A 76 -10.16 -11.32 -7.78
N PHE A 77 -9.05 -10.76 -8.21
CA PHE A 77 -9.10 -9.74 -9.23
C PHE A 77 -9.80 -10.41 -10.42
N LYS A 78 -11.11 -10.22 -10.51
CA LYS A 78 -11.80 -10.62 -11.73
C LYS A 78 -11.11 -9.88 -12.85
N LYS A 79 -10.46 -10.60 -13.73
CA LYS A 79 -9.70 -10.14 -14.91
C LYS A 79 -10.48 -9.12 -15.78
N HIS A 80 -11.74 -8.86 -15.44
CA HIS A 80 -12.72 -8.08 -16.20
C HIS A 80 -13.46 -7.00 -15.38
N SER A 81 -13.04 -6.71 -14.14
CA SER A 81 -13.73 -5.70 -13.30
C SER A 81 -13.03 -4.36 -13.30
N ARG A 82 -12.57 -3.86 -14.47
CA ARG A 82 -12.43 -2.40 -14.60
C ARG A 82 -13.84 -1.84 -14.59
N PRO A 83 -14.21 -0.95 -13.65
CA PRO A 83 -15.44 -0.20 -13.79
C PRO A 83 -15.44 0.48 -15.16
N LEU A 84 -16.51 0.34 -15.92
CA LEU A 84 -16.68 1.04 -17.21
C LEU A 84 -16.46 2.55 -17.07
N ASP A 85 -16.73 3.09 -15.88
CA ASP A 85 -16.44 4.46 -15.48
C ASP A 85 -15.70 4.50 -14.14
N ALA A 86 -14.38 4.36 -14.18
CA ALA A 86 -13.51 4.46 -13.02
C ALA A 86 -13.59 5.83 -12.34
N LYS A 87 -13.67 6.89 -13.12
CA LYS A 87 -13.78 8.26 -12.64
C LYS A 87 -15.12 8.50 -11.96
N GLY A 88 -16.21 8.08 -12.58
CA GLY A 88 -17.54 8.16 -12.00
C GLY A 88 -17.66 7.39 -10.69
N LEU A 89 -17.06 6.21 -10.60
CA LEU A 89 -17.02 5.43 -9.36
C LEU A 89 -16.33 6.19 -8.23
N VAL A 90 -15.13 6.71 -8.48
CA VAL A 90 -14.33 7.45 -7.49
C VAL A 90 -15.03 8.76 -7.10
N LEU A 91 -15.43 9.58 -8.07
CA LEU A 91 -16.00 10.91 -7.81
C LEU A 91 -17.41 10.84 -7.23
N SER A 92 -18.22 9.85 -7.62
CA SER A 92 -19.59 9.71 -7.09
C SER A 92 -19.64 9.20 -5.65
N ALA A 93 -18.52 8.66 -5.15
CA ALA A 93 -18.48 8.16 -3.78
C ALA A 93 -18.52 9.30 -2.75
N CYS A 94 -17.86 10.46 -3.02
CA CYS A 94 -17.67 11.53 -2.02
C CYS A 94 -17.38 12.89 -2.67
N ALA A 95 -18.19 13.38 -3.57
CA ALA A 95 -17.91 14.53 -4.45
C ALA A 95 -17.46 15.84 -3.74
N SER A 96 -17.82 16.05 -2.46
CA SER A 96 -17.50 17.30 -1.75
C SER A 96 -16.28 17.20 -0.82
N LEU A 97 -15.86 15.98 -0.45
CA LEU A 97 -14.71 15.77 0.46
C LEU A 97 -13.40 15.49 -0.28
N ILE A 98 -13.48 15.22 -1.58
CA ILE A 98 -12.32 14.94 -2.44
C ILE A 98 -12.33 15.86 -3.65
N THR A 99 -11.14 16.05 -4.22
CA THR A 99 -10.95 16.78 -5.48
C THR A 99 -9.99 16.02 -6.39
N THR A 100 -10.09 16.29 -7.68
CA THR A 100 -9.11 15.78 -8.66
C THR A 100 -8.31 16.94 -9.21
N ILE A 101 -7.02 16.74 -9.32
CA ILE A 101 -6.09 17.68 -9.96
C ILE A 101 -5.34 16.98 -11.09
N ASN A 102 -5.00 17.75 -12.14
CA ASN A 102 -4.14 17.26 -13.21
C ASN A 102 -2.68 17.42 -12.78
N GLN A 103 -1.96 16.29 -12.73
CA GLN A 103 -0.54 16.27 -12.41
C GLN A 103 0.19 15.37 -13.41
N GLY A 104 1.14 15.93 -14.16
CA GLY A 104 1.94 15.17 -15.13
C GLY A 104 1.11 14.42 -16.19
N GLY A 105 -0.01 14.99 -16.65
CA GLY A 105 -0.89 14.38 -17.65
C GLY A 105 -1.86 13.31 -17.09
N SER A 106 -1.84 13.07 -15.78
CA SER A 106 -2.75 12.14 -15.11
C SER A 106 -3.66 12.89 -14.12
N GLN A 107 -4.87 12.39 -13.91
CA GLN A 107 -5.76 12.87 -12.86
C GLN A 107 -5.46 12.15 -11.55
N VAL A 108 -5.05 12.89 -10.52
CA VAL A 108 -4.83 12.38 -9.17
C VAL A 108 -5.94 12.86 -8.24
N VAL A 109 -6.22 12.05 -7.23
CA VAL A 109 -7.27 12.30 -6.23
C VAL A 109 -6.62 12.70 -4.91
N GLN A 110 -7.20 13.68 -4.26
CA GLN A 110 -6.78 14.12 -2.92
C GLN A 110 -7.99 14.60 -2.13
N PHE A 111 -7.83 14.77 -0.82
CA PHE A 111 -8.83 15.46 -0.02
C PHE A 111 -8.98 16.91 -0.50
N ALA A 112 -10.22 17.41 -0.50
CA ALA A 112 -10.51 18.79 -0.90
C ALA A 112 -9.85 19.81 0.02
N HIS A 113 -9.66 19.45 1.30
CA HIS A 113 -8.98 20.24 2.31
C HIS A 113 -8.26 19.32 3.32
N PHE A 114 -7.14 19.78 3.90
CA PHE A 114 -6.37 18.98 4.86
C PHE A 114 -7.17 18.63 6.13
N SER A 115 -8.07 19.51 6.56
CA SER A 115 -8.92 19.29 7.75
C SER A 115 -9.92 18.12 7.57
N VAL A 116 -10.21 17.68 6.34
CA VAL A 116 -10.97 16.44 6.10
C VAL A 116 -10.19 15.23 6.64
N LYS A 117 -8.87 15.20 6.39
CA LYS A 117 -7.99 14.15 6.92
C LYS A 117 -7.98 14.14 8.45
N GLU A 118 -7.85 15.30 9.07
CA GLU A 118 -7.86 15.45 10.52
C GLU A 118 -9.20 15.02 11.11
N TYR A 119 -10.32 15.42 10.49
CA TYR A 119 -11.65 15.03 10.92
C TYR A 119 -11.87 13.51 10.85
N LEU A 120 -11.47 12.86 9.74
CA LEU A 120 -11.65 11.41 9.56
C LEU A 120 -10.82 10.55 10.55
N THR A 121 -9.80 11.12 11.18
CA THR A 121 -8.98 10.44 12.22
C THR A 121 -9.27 10.93 13.63
N SER A 122 -10.25 11.82 13.82
CA SER A 122 -10.53 12.46 15.10
C SER A 122 -11.29 11.54 16.07
N GLU A 123 -11.02 11.72 17.37
CA GLU A 123 -11.79 11.09 18.45
C GLU A 123 -13.27 11.50 18.41
N ARG A 124 -13.59 12.70 17.93
CA ARG A 124 -14.98 13.16 17.72
C ARG A 124 -15.71 12.22 16.79
N LEU A 125 -15.11 11.85 15.66
CA LEU A 125 -15.72 10.97 14.69
C LEU A 125 -15.76 9.51 15.20
N ALA A 126 -14.73 9.09 15.95
CA ALA A 126 -14.69 7.77 16.58
C ALA A 126 -15.83 7.56 17.58
N ALA A 127 -16.15 8.60 18.36
CA ALA A 127 -17.21 8.59 19.38
C ALA A 127 -18.62 8.91 18.83
N ALA A 128 -18.74 9.23 17.54
CA ALA A 128 -20.01 9.56 16.92
C ALA A 128 -20.90 8.30 16.78
N GLU A 129 -22.22 8.52 16.69
CA GLU A 129 -23.16 7.44 16.39
C GLU A 129 -23.10 7.06 14.90
N GLU A 130 -23.53 5.83 14.59
CA GLU A 130 -23.75 5.40 13.21
C GLU A 130 -24.73 6.37 12.49
N PRO A 131 -24.48 6.69 11.24
CA PRO A 131 -23.46 6.14 10.32
C PRO A 131 -22.10 6.84 10.31
N LEU A 132 -21.86 7.82 11.16
CA LEU A 132 -20.66 8.66 11.12
C LEU A 132 -19.43 7.89 11.59
N SER A 133 -19.50 7.19 12.72
CA SER A 133 -18.38 6.39 13.27
C SER A 133 -17.82 5.38 12.28
N TYR A 134 -18.63 4.89 11.34
CA TYR A 134 -18.19 4.02 10.26
C TYR A 134 -17.07 4.63 9.39
N TYR A 135 -17.03 5.96 9.28
CA TYR A 135 -16.01 6.67 8.48
C TYR A 135 -14.74 7.00 9.26
N HIS A 136 -14.71 6.72 10.57
CA HIS A 136 -13.49 6.90 11.35
C HIS A 136 -12.38 5.96 10.82
N ILE A 137 -11.19 6.49 10.64
CA ILE A 137 -10.07 5.78 10.02
C ILE A 137 -8.94 5.59 11.03
N LEU A 138 -8.61 4.33 11.25
CA LEU A 138 -7.37 3.94 11.93
C LEU A 138 -6.27 3.73 10.88
N PRO A 139 -5.07 4.29 11.07
CA PRO A 139 -3.99 4.19 10.09
C PRO A 139 -3.56 2.75 9.78
N GLU A 140 -3.42 1.88 10.78
CA GLU A 140 -2.93 0.52 10.58
C GLU A 140 -3.86 -0.35 9.70
N PRO A 141 -5.19 -0.41 9.91
CA PRO A 141 -6.11 -1.02 8.96
C PRO A 141 -6.06 -0.42 7.54
N ALA A 142 -5.88 0.90 7.43
CA ALA A 142 -5.77 1.57 6.13
C ALA A 142 -4.49 1.17 5.39
N HIS A 143 -3.34 1.14 6.06
CA HIS A 143 -2.08 0.61 5.51
C HIS A 143 -2.21 -0.87 5.13
N THR A 144 -2.90 -1.69 5.94
CA THR A 144 -3.16 -3.11 5.66
C THR A 144 -3.91 -3.29 4.34
N ILE A 145 -4.96 -2.51 4.12
CA ILE A 145 -5.76 -2.55 2.88
C ILE A 145 -4.87 -2.21 1.68
N LEU A 146 -4.06 -1.17 1.79
CA LEU A 146 -3.24 -0.70 0.68
C LEU A 146 -2.08 -1.66 0.38
N ALA A 147 -1.40 -2.18 1.41
CA ALA A 147 -0.37 -3.20 1.27
C ALA A 147 -0.93 -4.48 0.63
N HIS A 148 -2.07 -4.96 1.10
CA HIS A 148 -2.73 -6.13 0.54
C HIS A 148 -3.14 -5.92 -0.93
N SER A 149 -3.65 -4.72 -1.27
CA SER A 149 -4.00 -4.38 -2.65
C SER A 149 -2.77 -4.40 -3.56
N CYS A 150 -1.66 -3.86 -3.08
CA CYS A 150 -0.39 -3.86 -3.80
C CYS A 150 0.13 -5.26 -4.04
N LEU A 151 0.20 -6.09 -2.99
CA LEU A 151 0.66 -7.48 -3.09
C LEU A 151 -0.21 -8.31 -4.04
N SER A 152 -1.52 -8.08 -4.02
CA SER A 152 -2.46 -8.77 -4.90
C SER A 152 -2.18 -8.55 -6.38
N VAL A 153 -1.64 -7.40 -6.78
CA VAL A 153 -1.23 -7.14 -8.16
C VAL A 153 -0.13 -8.11 -8.58
N PHE A 154 0.91 -8.26 -7.77
CA PHE A 154 2.06 -9.10 -8.11
C PHE A 154 1.70 -10.58 -8.28
N LEU A 155 0.72 -11.06 -7.51
CA LEU A 155 0.25 -12.45 -7.63
C LEU A 155 -0.45 -12.76 -8.98
N HIS A 156 -0.62 -11.77 -9.86
CA HIS A 156 -1.11 -11.93 -11.23
C HIS A 156 -0.01 -11.78 -12.29
N LEU A 157 1.22 -11.48 -11.86
CA LEU A 157 2.36 -11.28 -12.74
C LEU A 157 3.25 -12.53 -12.74
N ASP A 158 3.88 -12.79 -13.86
CA ASP A 158 4.72 -13.96 -14.12
C ASP A 158 5.90 -13.60 -15.02
N TYR A 159 6.66 -14.61 -15.47
CA TYR A 159 7.80 -14.43 -16.37
C TYR A 159 7.41 -13.96 -17.79
N GLU A 160 6.14 -14.15 -18.20
CA GLU A 160 5.63 -13.68 -19.49
C GLU A 160 5.08 -12.24 -19.42
N THR A 161 5.14 -11.64 -18.24
CA THR A 161 4.68 -10.28 -18.04
C THR A 161 5.56 -9.27 -18.78
N ASP A 162 4.96 -8.44 -19.59
CA ASP A 162 5.59 -7.37 -20.35
C ASP A 162 5.02 -5.99 -19.99
N ARG A 163 5.54 -4.94 -20.63
CA ARG A 163 5.07 -3.56 -20.40
C ARG A 163 3.60 -3.37 -20.76
N ASP A 164 3.09 -4.06 -21.79
CA ASP A 164 1.69 -3.98 -22.21
C ASP A 164 0.77 -4.67 -21.19
N THR A 165 1.25 -5.76 -20.61
CA THR A 165 0.57 -6.42 -19.49
C THR A 165 0.50 -5.50 -18.27
N ILE A 166 1.61 -4.84 -17.91
CA ILE A 166 1.64 -3.88 -16.79
C ILE A 166 0.68 -2.71 -16.99
N ALA A 167 0.53 -2.22 -18.23
CA ALA A 167 -0.44 -1.17 -18.53
C ALA A 167 -1.90 -1.53 -18.19
N ARG A 168 -2.20 -2.83 -18.05
CA ARG A 168 -3.52 -3.34 -17.61
C ARG A 168 -3.68 -3.34 -16.09
N PHE A 169 -2.61 -3.13 -15.34
CA PHE A 169 -2.60 -3.06 -13.88
C PHE A 169 -2.22 -1.65 -13.41
N PRO A 170 -3.17 -0.69 -13.38
CA PRO A 170 -2.87 0.70 -13.04
C PRO A 170 -2.09 0.88 -11.74
N LEU A 171 -2.34 0.01 -10.76
CA LEU A 171 -1.69 0.06 -9.45
C LEU A 171 -0.25 -0.50 -9.45
N ALA A 172 0.19 -1.21 -10.50
CA ALA A 172 1.44 -1.99 -10.46
C ALA A 172 2.69 -1.16 -10.10
N LEU A 173 2.84 0.02 -10.70
CA LEU A 173 4.02 0.88 -10.44
C LEU A 173 3.98 1.53 -9.05
N TYR A 174 2.79 1.88 -8.56
CA TYR A 174 2.64 2.32 -7.17
C TYR A 174 2.96 1.17 -6.21
N ALA A 175 2.36 0.02 -6.47
CA ALA A 175 2.55 -1.18 -5.68
C ALA A 175 4.04 -1.54 -5.56
N ALA A 176 4.75 -1.60 -6.69
CA ALA A 176 6.15 -2.02 -6.71
C ALA A 176 7.05 -1.13 -5.84
N ARG A 177 6.77 0.16 -5.78
CA ARG A 177 7.55 1.14 -5.02
C ARG A 177 7.18 1.24 -3.55
N HIS A 178 5.90 1.07 -3.20
CA HIS A 178 5.38 1.52 -1.91
C HIS A 178 4.74 0.45 -1.04
N TRP A 179 4.61 -0.80 -1.51
CA TRP A 179 3.99 -1.84 -0.68
C TRP A 179 4.80 -2.12 0.59
N VAL A 180 6.14 -2.02 0.50
CA VAL A 180 7.04 -2.22 1.65
C VAL A 180 6.82 -1.14 2.71
N ASP A 181 6.70 0.14 2.29
CA ASP A 181 6.42 1.25 3.19
C ASP A 181 5.12 1.02 3.98
N HIS A 182 4.09 0.53 3.29
CA HIS A 182 2.83 0.18 3.94
C HIS A 182 2.96 -1.03 4.86
N ALA A 183 3.67 -2.07 4.44
CA ALA A 183 3.86 -3.30 5.21
C ALA A 183 4.69 -3.10 6.50
N GLN A 184 5.59 -2.11 6.50
CA GLN A 184 6.42 -1.74 7.65
C GLN A 184 5.69 -0.86 8.67
N PHE A 185 4.48 -0.37 8.35
CA PHE A 185 3.71 0.44 9.29
C PHE A 185 3.12 -0.41 10.40
N GLY A 186 3.43 -0.08 11.66
CA GLY A 186 2.88 -0.79 12.83
C GLY A 186 3.04 -2.31 12.75
N ASN A 187 1.93 -3.03 12.84
CA ASN A 187 1.90 -4.48 12.77
C ASN A 187 1.34 -5.03 11.44
N VAL A 188 1.28 -4.20 10.40
CA VAL A 188 0.70 -4.56 9.08
C VAL A 188 1.32 -5.82 8.49
N SER A 189 2.66 -5.96 8.56
CA SER A 189 3.36 -7.14 8.03
C SER A 189 2.84 -8.46 8.57
N SER A 190 2.42 -8.50 9.84
CA SER A 190 1.82 -9.70 10.44
C SER A 190 0.42 -9.98 9.90
N HIS A 191 -0.36 -8.93 9.59
CA HIS A 191 -1.71 -9.07 9.03
C HIS A 191 -1.72 -9.55 7.57
N ILE A 192 -0.65 -9.33 6.82
CA ILE A 192 -0.52 -9.69 5.41
C ILE A 192 0.51 -10.81 5.16
N GLU A 193 0.96 -11.49 6.22
CA GLU A 193 2.05 -12.46 6.15
C GLU A 193 1.80 -13.57 5.13
N GLU A 194 0.59 -14.12 5.07
CA GLU A 194 0.24 -15.18 4.13
C GLU A 194 0.33 -14.74 2.65
N VAL A 195 0.01 -13.49 2.38
CA VAL A 195 0.15 -12.95 1.02
C VAL A 195 1.62 -12.67 0.69
N MET A 196 2.42 -12.22 1.67
CA MET A 196 3.87 -12.07 1.52
C MET A 196 4.55 -13.43 1.28
N LYS A 197 4.20 -14.49 2.00
CA LYS A 197 4.71 -15.84 1.78
C LYS A 197 4.49 -16.30 0.34
N ARG A 198 3.32 -15.99 -0.22
CA ARG A 198 3.01 -16.33 -1.63
C ARG A 198 3.84 -15.51 -2.63
N LEU A 199 4.08 -14.23 -2.35
CA LEU A 199 4.95 -13.39 -3.18
C LEU A 199 6.40 -13.87 -3.16
N PHE A 200 6.90 -14.24 -1.99
CA PHE A 200 8.30 -14.64 -1.75
C PHE A 200 8.55 -16.14 -1.95
N ASP A 201 7.56 -16.91 -2.39
CA ASP A 201 7.72 -18.32 -2.72
C ASP A 201 8.68 -18.47 -3.91
N PRO A 202 9.87 -19.08 -3.73
CA PRO A 202 10.86 -19.21 -4.79
C PRO A 202 10.42 -20.15 -5.93
N ALA A 203 9.37 -20.92 -5.74
CA ALA A 203 8.77 -21.74 -6.79
C ALA A 203 7.79 -20.94 -7.69
N ARG A 204 7.58 -19.66 -7.40
CA ARG A 204 6.63 -18.78 -8.09
C ARG A 204 7.34 -17.62 -8.78
N PRO A 205 6.83 -17.13 -9.92
CA PRO A 205 7.45 -16.05 -10.68
C PRO A 205 7.21 -14.64 -10.07
N HIS A 206 6.31 -14.55 -9.08
CA HIS A 206 5.78 -13.27 -8.58
C HIS A 206 6.86 -12.38 -7.98
N PHE A 207 7.81 -12.98 -7.25
CA PHE A 207 8.93 -12.26 -6.65
C PHE A 207 9.83 -11.62 -7.74
N ALA A 208 10.17 -12.39 -8.78
CA ALA A 208 10.97 -11.88 -9.90
C ALA A 208 10.24 -10.74 -10.63
N ALA A 209 8.93 -10.85 -10.84
CA ALA A 209 8.14 -9.79 -11.45
C ALA A 209 8.11 -8.51 -10.61
N TRP A 210 8.01 -8.61 -9.27
CA TRP A 210 8.11 -7.44 -8.40
C TRP A 210 9.47 -6.76 -8.51
N VAL A 211 10.59 -7.50 -8.37
CA VAL A 211 11.95 -6.95 -8.46
C VAL A 211 12.20 -6.33 -9.84
N TRP A 212 11.72 -6.95 -10.92
CA TRP A 212 11.80 -6.40 -12.27
C TRP A 212 11.08 -5.06 -12.41
N LEU A 213 9.90 -4.91 -11.79
CA LEU A 213 9.15 -3.65 -11.78
C LEU A 213 9.87 -2.57 -10.98
N TYR A 214 10.42 -2.92 -9.84
CA TYR A 214 11.15 -2.00 -8.98
C TYR A 214 12.06 -2.77 -8.02
N ASP A 215 13.37 -2.71 -8.28
CA ASP A 215 14.37 -3.26 -7.39
C ASP A 215 14.68 -2.27 -6.26
N ILE A 216 14.19 -2.56 -5.06
CA ILE A 216 14.40 -1.73 -3.87
C ILE A 216 15.86 -1.72 -3.39
N ASP A 217 16.65 -2.75 -3.75
CA ASP A 217 18.07 -2.83 -3.43
C ASP A 217 18.92 -1.96 -4.37
N ARG A 218 18.43 -1.75 -5.61
CA ARG A 218 19.07 -0.97 -6.67
C ARG A 218 18.14 0.12 -7.21
N TYR A 219 17.49 0.89 -6.32
CA TYR A 219 16.50 1.92 -6.67
C TYR A 219 17.01 3.00 -7.63
N TRP A 220 18.35 3.10 -7.82
CA TRP A 220 19.01 4.04 -8.73
C TRP A 220 19.21 3.50 -10.15
N THR A 221 18.89 2.22 -10.43
CA THR A 221 19.02 1.62 -11.76
C THR A 221 17.75 1.81 -12.58
N GLU A 222 17.83 1.61 -13.90
CA GLU A 222 16.65 1.53 -14.73
C GLU A 222 15.84 0.29 -14.38
N HIS A 223 14.56 0.49 -14.05
CA HIS A 223 13.63 -0.58 -13.82
C HIS A 223 13.03 -1.05 -15.15
N MET A 224 12.62 -2.31 -15.22
CA MET A 224 12.16 -2.94 -16.45
C MET A 224 13.20 -2.84 -17.59
N GLY A 225 14.47 -3.02 -17.28
CA GLY A 225 15.57 -2.96 -18.26
C GLY A 225 15.52 -4.08 -19.29
N THR A 226 14.88 -5.22 -18.96
CA THR A 226 14.57 -6.33 -19.86
C THR A 226 13.12 -6.25 -20.32
N THR A 227 12.79 -6.99 -21.41
CA THR A 227 11.41 -7.07 -21.91
C THR A 227 10.47 -7.78 -20.94
N HIS A 228 10.99 -8.74 -20.19
CA HIS A 228 10.25 -9.60 -19.25
C HIS A 228 11.02 -9.73 -17.92
N PRO A 229 10.35 -10.12 -16.83
CA PRO A 229 11.01 -10.46 -15.56
C PRO A 229 12.07 -11.55 -15.76
N THR A 230 13.18 -11.37 -15.09
CA THR A 230 14.28 -12.36 -15.02
C THR A 230 14.53 -12.71 -13.56
N GLU A 231 15.18 -13.84 -13.32
CA GLU A 231 15.59 -14.24 -11.98
C GLU A 231 16.47 -13.15 -11.35
N PRO A 232 16.12 -12.60 -10.18
CA PRO A 232 16.96 -11.62 -9.51
C PRO A 232 18.28 -12.21 -9.01
N GLU A 233 19.31 -11.38 -8.94
CA GLU A 233 20.64 -11.79 -8.43
C GLU A 233 20.59 -12.26 -6.96
N ALA A 234 19.75 -11.62 -6.15
CA ALA A 234 19.52 -11.99 -4.76
C ALA A 234 18.14 -12.63 -4.59
N GLY A 235 18.07 -13.69 -3.79
CA GLY A 235 16.84 -14.44 -3.56
C GLY A 235 15.89 -13.81 -2.55
N PRO A 236 14.71 -14.46 -2.36
CA PRO A 236 13.67 -14.00 -1.44
C PRO A 236 14.14 -13.74 -0.01
N LEU A 237 15.02 -14.59 0.54
CA LEU A 237 15.56 -14.42 1.90
C LEU A 237 16.32 -13.10 2.06
N TYR A 238 17.12 -12.73 1.06
CA TYR A 238 17.84 -11.48 1.05
C TYR A 238 16.88 -10.27 1.10
N TYR A 239 15.87 -10.25 0.23
CA TYR A 239 14.93 -9.13 0.16
C TYR A 239 14.00 -9.08 1.39
N ALA A 240 13.57 -10.22 1.94
CA ALA A 240 12.82 -10.24 3.20
C ALA A 240 13.64 -9.63 4.35
N SER A 241 14.94 -9.92 4.37
CA SER A 241 15.90 -9.39 5.35
C SER A 241 16.18 -7.91 5.14
N LEU A 242 16.33 -7.48 3.88
CA LEU A 242 16.49 -6.07 3.50
C LEU A 242 15.27 -5.22 3.92
N CYS A 243 14.06 -5.78 3.83
CA CYS A 243 12.82 -5.13 4.24
C CYS A 243 12.51 -5.25 5.74
N GLY A 244 13.23 -6.06 6.50
CA GLY A 244 13.01 -6.22 7.94
C GLY A 244 11.81 -7.08 8.32
N PHE A 245 11.29 -7.94 7.44
CA PHE A 245 10.14 -8.80 7.67
C PHE A 245 10.51 -10.06 8.45
N ALA A 246 10.59 -9.95 9.79
CA ALA A 246 11.09 -11.02 10.66
C ALA A 246 10.29 -12.34 10.55
N GLY A 247 8.95 -12.29 10.56
CA GLY A 247 8.11 -13.49 10.40
C GLY A 247 8.32 -14.17 9.04
N LEU A 248 8.39 -13.37 7.97
CA LEU A 248 8.67 -13.89 6.63
C LEU A 248 10.09 -14.47 6.53
N THR A 249 11.10 -13.82 7.14
CA THR A 249 12.47 -14.33 7.19
C THR A 249 12.53 -15.68 7.89
N GLU A 250 11.89 -15.82 9.04
CA GLU A 250 11.82 -17.08 9.79
C GLU A 250 11.13 -18.19 8.99
N HIS A 251 10.03 -17.86 8.32
CA HIS A 251 9.35 -18.79 7.41
C HIS A 251 10.25 -19.26 6.25
N LEU A 252 10.97 -18.34 5.61
CA LEU A 252 11.84 -18.67 4.47
C LEU A 252 13.02 -19.53 4.88
N ILE A 253 13.62 -19.30 6.05
CA ILE A 253 14.67 -20.14 6.62
C ILE A 253 14.12 -21.56 6.86
N ALA A 254 12.97 -21.69 7.52
CA ALA A 254 12.38 -22.98 7.88
C ALA A 254 11.92 -23.79 6.66
N ALA A 255 11.29 -23.11 5.69
CA ALA A 255 10.69 -23.79 4.54
C ALA A 255 11.70 -24.18 3.46
N HIS A 256 12.80 -23.46 3.34
CA HIS A 256 13.70 -23.58 2.20
C HIS A 256 15.14 -23.84 2.61
N SER A 257 15.47 -24.54 3.66
CA SER A 257 16.81 -25.00 4.13
C SER A 257 18.04 -24.61 3.29
N ARG A 258 17.90 -23.57 2.46
CA ARG A 258 18.96 -23.08 1.60
C ARG A 258 19.93 -22.25 2.43
N ASP A 259 21.16 -22.29 2.01
CA ASP A 259 22.26 -21.57 2.62
C ASP A 259 21.87 -20.13 2.97
N VAL A 260 21.72 -19.86 4.28
CA VAL A 260 21.46 -18.50 4.81
C VAL A 260 22.58 -17.51 4.42
N ASN A 261 23.72 -18.03 3.95
CA ASN A 261 24.89 -17.31 3.49
C ASN A 261 24.91 -17.12 1.95
N CYS A 262 23.82 -17.45 1.24
CA CYS A 262 23.72 -17.17 -0.19
C CYS A 262 24.10 -15.73 -0.49
N LYS A 263 24.99 -15.57 -1.47
CA LYS A 263 25.45 -14.26 -1.94
C LYS A 263 24.54 -13.73 -3.02
N GLY A 264 24.32 -12.41 -2.98
CA GLY A 264 23.55 -11.67 -3.99
C GLY A 264 23.22 -10.26 -3.49
N GLY A 265 22.81 -9.41 -4.39
CA GLY A 265 22.41 -8.04 -4.08
C GLY A 265 23.58 -7.11 -3.69
N VAL A 266 23.24 -5.87 -3.38
CA VAL A 266 24.20 -4.80 -3.07
C VAL A 266 24.95 -5.04 -1.76
N HIS A 267 24.29 -5.68 -0.80
CA HIS A 267 24.85 -5.96 0.53
C HIS A 267 25.44 -7.38 0.67
N THR A 268 25.58 -8.10 -0.40
CA THR A 268 26.23 -9.41 -0.48
C THR A 268 25.46 -10.56 0.19
N THR A 269 24.98 -10.43 1.44
CA THR A 269 24.23 -11.46 2.16
C THR A 269 23.00 -10.90 2.86
N ALA A 270 22.04 -11.77 3.22
CA ALA A 270 20.85 -11.42 3.97
C ALA A 270 21.16 -10.78 5.33
N LEU A 271 22.16 -11.31 6.05
CA LEU A 271 22.63 -10.76 7.33
C LEU A 271 23.17 -9.34 7.16
N HIS A 272 23.96 -9.14 6.12
CA HIS A 272 24.53 -7.83 5.85
C HIS A 272 23.45 -6.80 5.47
N ALA A 273 22.49 -7.19 4.62
CA ALA A 273 21.35 -6.34 4.26
C ALA A 273 20.53 -5.93 5.49
N ALA A 274 20.17 -6.88 6.35
CA ALA A 274 19.47 -6.61 7.60
C ALA A 274 20.26 -5.68 8.54
N SER A 275 21.57 -5.92 8.66
CA SER A 275 22.46 -5.12 9.53
C SER A 275 22.59 -3.67 9.05
N VAL A 276 22.80 -3.45 7.76
CA VAL A 276 22.91 -2.10 7.17
C VAL A 276 21.60 -1.30 7.31
N LYS A 277 20.47 -2.00 7.23
CA LYS A 277 19.14 -1.37 7.41
C LYS A 277 18.71 -1.25 8.88
N GLY A 278 19.49 -1.78 9.82
CA GLY A 278 19.18 -1.71 11.26
C GLY A 278 18.07 -2.67 11.72
N HIS A 279 17.80 -3.72 10.97
CA HIS A 279 16.76 -4.70 11.29
C HIS A 279 17.26 -5.75 12.29
N LEU A 280 17.47 -5.34 13.57
CA LEU A 280 18.08 -6.14 14.63
C LEU A 280 17.42 -7.50 14.83
N LYS A 281 16.08 -7.56 14.81
CA LYS A 281 15.33 -8.81 14.97
C LYS A 281 15.65 -9.80 13.86
N VAL A 282 15.70 -9.33 12.61
CA VAL A 282 16.05 -10.17 11.45
C VAL A 282 17.50 -10.63 11.52
N ALA A 283 18.43 -9.72 11.84
CA ALA A 283 19.85 -10.06 11.98
C ALA A 283 20.08 -11.12 13.07
N SER A 284 19.40 -11.00 14.22
CA SER A 284 19.47 -12.00 15.31
C SER A 284 18.92 -13.36 14.88
N LEU A 285 17.82 -13.39 14.10
CA LEU A 285 17.27 -14.63 13.54
C LEU A 285 18.30 -15.30 12.61
N LEU A 286 18.88 -14.55 11.68
CA LEU A 286 19.86 -15.08 10.72
C LEU A 286 21.10 -15.63 11.41
N ILE A 287 21.64 -14.94 12.43
CA ILE A 287 22.79 -15.42 13.22
C ILE A 287 22.44 -16.72 13.95
N ARG A 288 21.28 -16.78 14.59
CA ARG A 288 20.78 -18.00 15.27
C ARG A 288 20.74 -19.20 14.32
N ASP A 289 20.37 -18.97 13.07
CA ASP A 289 20.21 -19.99 12.04
C ASP A 289 21.48 -20.18 11.17
N GLY A 290 22.65 -19.70 11.64
CA GLY A 290 23.97 -20.01 11.09
C GLY A 290 24.48 -19.05 10.02
N ALA A 291 23.94 -17.82 9.95
CA ALA A 291 24.53 -16.80 9.07
C ALA A 291 25.92 -16.41 9.58
N ASP A 292 26.90 -16.41 8.66
CA ASP A 292 28.28 -16.07 8.93
C ASP A 292 28.49 -14.55 8.89
N PRO A 293 28.83 -13.92 10.03
CA PRO A 293 29.09 -12.49 10.09
C PRO A 293 30.31 -12.02 9.25
N ASP A 294 31.24 -12.93 8.98
CA ASP A 294 32.47 -12.65 8.23
C ASP A 294 32.38 -12.99 6.73
N SER A 295 31.23 -13.44 6.26
CA SER A 295 31.02 -13.85 4.85
C SER A 295 31.13 -12.73 3.82
N HIS A 296 31.34 -11.48 4.23
CA HIS A 296 31.47 -10.34 3.34
C HIS A 296 32.94 -9.95 3.13
N GLN A 297 33.31 -9.69 1.90
CA GLN A 297 34.64 -9.16 1.57
C GLN A 297 34.59 -7.61 1.59
N GLY A 298 35.18 -6.99 2.64
CA GLY A 298 35.73 -5.64 2.51
C GLY A 298 34.95 -4.43 2.97
N LYS A 299 33.96 -4.51 3.87
CA LYS A 299 33.32 -3.31 4.49
C LYS A 299 33.19 -3.42 6.03
N PRO A 300 33.10 -2.30 6.75
CA PRO A 300 33.44 -2.27 8.19
C PRO A 300 32.52 -3.07 9.08
N ARG A 301 33.12 -3.79 10.04
CA ARG A 301 32.56 -4.62 11.10
C ARG A 301 31.57 -3.92 12.05
N SER A 302 31.31 -2.61 11.89
CA SER A 302 30.78 -1.77 12.96
C SER A 302 29.31 -2.05 13.36
N ILE A 303 28.49 -2.59 12.48
CA ILE A 303 27.06 -2.83 12.78
C ILE A 303 26.85 -4.24 13.31
N ILE A 304 27.57 -5.22 12.78
CA ILE A 304 27.48 -6.62 13.25
C ILE A 304 28.04 -6.76 14.68
N GLN A 305 29.07 -6.00 15.04
CA GLN A 305 29.61 -5.95 16.40
C GLN A 305 28.62 -5.38 17.45
N ALA A 306 27.68 -4.55 17.04
CA ALA A 306 26.64 -4.05 17.96
C ALA A 306 25.52 -5.07 18.26
N ILE A 307 25.45 -6.16 17.49
CA ILE A 307 24.40 -7.20 17.58
C ILE A 307 24.95 -8.46 18.29
N LEU A 308 26.25 -8.68 18.24
CA LEU A 308 26.89 -9.79 18.95
C LEU A 308 27.10 -9.43 20.43
N PRO A 309 26.73 -10.31 21.38
CA PRO A 309 26.93 -10.10 22.80
C PRO A 309 28.41 -10.02 23.19
#